data_819f6fba9a6295ea8f6fa1cf1fe0cbfc
#
_entry.id   819f6fba9a6295ea8f6fa1cf1fe0cbfc
#
_cell.length_a   1.000
_cell.length_b   1.000
_cell.length_c   1.000
_cell.angle_alpha   90.00
_cell.angle_beta   90.00
_cell.angle_gamma   90.00
#
_symmetry.space_group_name_H-M   'P 1'
#
loop_
_entity.id
_entity.type
_entity.pdbx_description
1 polymer ?
#
loop_
_entity_poly.entity_id
_entity_poly.type
_entity_poly.pdbx_seq_one_letter_code
_entity_poly.pdbx_strand_id
1 'polypeptide(L)'
;MFIITDKRFTTLGNQIFEFMSGLYPNLTEVDIEVIPTDLTEDNVFGWTLENNDQNEIEIHNELSQKDFITTLIHELIHVDQNVRGLRDDEERENEAYSLEHTLTNQFLNKC
;
A
#
# COMPACT_ATOMS: atom_id res chain seq x y z
N MET A 1 -6.45 1.78 11.99
CA MET A 1 -6.29 0.32 12.13
C MET A 1 -5.89 -0.28 10.79
N PHE A 2 -4.99 -1.23 10.80
CA PHE A 2 -4.51 -1.87 9.57
C PHE A 2 -4.79 -3.37 9.64
N ILE A 3 -5.50 -3.91 8.65
CA ILE A 3 -5.90 -5.32 8.61
C ILE A 3 -5.62 -5.90 7.23
N ILE A 4 -5.07 -7.11 7.19
CA ILE A 4 -4.97 -7.89 5.96
C ILE A 4 -5.86 -9.11 6.11
N THR A 5 -6.73 -9.34 5.12
CA THR A 5 -7.74 -10.40 5.20
C THR A 5 -7.18 -11.80 4.93
N ASP A 6 -6.00 -11.92 4.34
CA ASP A 6 -5.39 -13.21 4.01
C ASP A 6 -4.22 -13.50 4.95
N LYS A 7 -4.30 -14.62 5.68
CA LYS A 7 -3.28 -14.99 6.68
C LYS A 7 -1.89 -15.18 6.08
N ARG A 8 -1.79 -15.54 4.81
CA ARG A 8 -0.48 -15.73 4.16
C ARG A 8 0.36 -14.47 4.17
N PHE A 9 -0.29 -13.30 4.18
CA PHE A 9 0.39 -12.02 4.04
C PHE A 9 0.39 -11.18 5.32
N THR A 10 -0.18 -11.70 6.41
CA THR A 10 -0.37 -10.90 7.63
C THR A 10 0.95 -10.43 8.22
N THR A 11 1.90 -11.34 8.40
CA THR A 11 3.19 -10.98 9.03
C THR A 11 3.95 -9.97 8.18
N LEU A 12 4.10 -10.25 6.89
CA LEU A 12 4.83 -9.37 5.98
C LEU A 12 4.12 -8.02 5.84
N GLY A 13 2.81 -8.04 5.69
CA GLY A 13 2.03 -6.80 5.55
C GLY A 13 2.11 -5.93 6.78
N ASN A 14 2.06 -6.52 7.98
CA ASN A 14 2.21 -5.74 9.21
C ASN A 14 3.61 -5.14 9.33
N GLN A 15 4.64 -5.84 8.90
CA GLN A 15 6.00 -5.29 8.88
C GLN A 15 6.12 -4.12 7.92
N ILE A 16 5.50 -4.22 6.75
CA ILE A 16 5.48 -3.12 5.77
C ILE A 16 4.73 -1.92 6.34
N PHE A 17 3.57 -2.16 6.95
CA PHE A 17 2.77 -1.07 7.52
C PHE A 17 3.54 -0.37 8.66
N GLU A 18 4.19 -1.13 9.53
CA GLU A 18 5.00 -0.55 10.62
C GLU A 18 6.11 0.33 10.06
N PHE A 19 6.81 -0.15 9.03
CA PHE A 19 7.85 0.63 8.37
C PHE A 19 7.29 1.91 7.74
N MET A 20 6.21 1.79 7.00
CA MET A 20 5.61 2.93 6.31
C MET A 20 5.00 3.94 7.27
N SER A 21 4.35 3.49 8.35
CA SER A 21 3.72 4.41 9.30
C SER A 21 4.75 5.21 10.09
N GLY A 22 5.98 4.69 10.23
CA GLY A 22 7.08 5.45 10.81
C GLY A 22 7.51 6.62 9.93
N LEU A 23 7.39 6.48 8.61
CA LEU A 23 7.74 7.54 7.66
C LEU A 23 6.53 8.42 7.32
N TYR A 24 5.33 7.87 7.36
CA TYR A 24 4.08 8.53 6.99
C TYR A 24 3.07 8.37 8.13
N PRO A 25 3.18 9.20 9.19
CA PRO A 25 2.31 9.04 10.38
C PRO A 25 0.81 9.16 10.07
N ASN A 26 0.43 9.82 8.98
CA ASN A 26 -0.96 9.91 8.56
C ASN A 26 -1.62 8.54 8.38
N LEU A 27 -0.82 7.50 8.08
CA LEU A 27 -1.36 6.16 7.90
C LEU A 27 -1.98 5.60 9.18
N THR A 28 -1.61 6.12 10.34
CA THR A 28 -2.17 5.66 11.62
C THR A 28 -3.50 6.33 11.95
N GLU A 29 -3.91 7.33 11.17
CA GLU A 29 -5.10 8.12 11.44
C GLU A 29 -6.35 7.61 10.73
N VAL A 30 -6.20 6.60 9.89
CA VAL A 30 -7.32 6.05 9.10
C VAL A 30 -7.36 4.53 9.22
N ASP A 31 -8.49 3.97 8.85
CA ASP A 31 -8.64 2.51 8.78
C ASP A 31 -8.23 2.04 7.39
N ILE A 32 -7.41 0.99 7.35
CA ILE A 32 -6.91 0.42 6.10
C ILE A 32 -7.17 -1.08 6.11
N GLU A 33 -7.85 -1.55 5.08
CA GLU A 33 -8.07 -2.99 4.88
C GLU A 33 -7.41 -3.42 3.59
N VAL A 34 -6.52 -4.41 3.67
CA VAL A 34 -5.85 -4.97 2.49
C VAL A 34 -6.48 -6.30 2.16
N ILE A 35 -6.98 -6.41 0.94
CA ILE A 35 -7.72 -7.58 0.46
C ILE A 35 -6.98 -8.19 -0.73
N PRO A 36 -6.18 -9.25 -0.50
CA PRO A 36 -5.59 -9.98 -1.63
C PRO A 36 -6.70 -10.62 -2.46
N THR A 37 -6.68 -10.38 -3.76
CA THR A 37 -7.70 -10.85 -4.66
C THR A 37 -7.12 -11.09 -6.05
N ASP A 38 -7.82 -11.82 -6.90
CA ASP A 38 -7.37 -12.08 -8.27
C ASP A 38 -7.68 -10.86 -9.13
N LEU A 39 -6.65 -10.12 -9.52
CA LEU A 39 -6.76 -8.92 -10.36
C LEU A 39 -6.30 -9.19 -11.81
N THR A 40 -6.20 -10.45 -12.20
CA THR A 40 -5.72 -10.81 -13.54
C THR A 40 -6.50 -10.11 -14.64
N GLU A 41 -7.83 -10.08 -14.53
CA GLU A 41 -8.67 -9.45 -15.55
C GLU A 41 -8.55 -7.93 -15.57
N ASP A 42 -8.19 -7.34 -14.45
CA ASP A 42 -8.03 -5.88 -14.32
C ASP A 42 -6.66 -5.40 -14.78
N ASN A 43 -5.73 -6.33 -14.96
CA ASN A 43 -4.38 -6.07 -15.46
C ASN A 43 -3.63 -5.04 -14.61
N VAL A 44 -3.83 -5.09 -13.29
CA VAL A 44 -3.12 -4.23 -12.32
C VAL A 44 -2.62 -5.11 -11.18
N PHE A 45 -1.57 -4.64 -10.48
CA PHE A 45 -1.08 -5.33 -9.30
C PHE A 45 -1.86 -4.95 -8.05
N GLY A 46 -2.43 -3.76 -8.03
CA GLY A 46 -3.23 -3.31 -6.90
C GLY A 46 -3.87 -1.96 -7.18
N TRP A 47 -4.80 -1.59 -6.34
CA TRP A 47 -5.40 -0.25 -6.34
C TRP A 47 -5.93 0.09 -4.95
N THR A 48 -6.18 1.38 -4.72
CA THR A 48 -6.70 1.90 -3.46
C THR A 48 -8.04 2.58 -3.70
N LEU A 49 -9.01 2.23 -2.88
CA LEU A 49 -10.34 2.83 -2.89
C LEU A 49 -10.54 3.55 -1.56
N GLU A 50 -11.00 4.80 -1.61
CA GLU A 50 -11.29 5.59 -0.43
C GLU A 50 -12.80 5.72 -0.24
N ASN A 51 -13.27 5.51 1.00
CA ASN A 51 -14.66 5.71 1.37
C ASN A 51 -14.69 6.35 2.75
N ASN A 52 -14.84 7.67 2.80
CA ASN A 52 -14.73 8.47 4.04
C ASN A 52 -13.35 8.29 4.66
N ASP A 53 -13.27 7.90 5.93
CA ASP A 53 -12.00 7.69 6.62
C ASP A 53 -11.47 6.25 6.48
N GLN A 54 -12.11 5.47 5.60
CA GLN A 54 -11.71 4.09 5.35
C GLN A 54 -11.03 3.98 4.00
N ASN A 55 -9.97 3.19 3.96
CA ASN A 55 -9.24 2.91 2.73
C ASN A 55 -9.17 1.41 2.52
N GLU A 56 -9.53 0.97 1.32
CA GLU A 56 -9.47 -0.42 0.94
C GLU A 56 -8.42 -0.58 -0.14
N ILE A 57 -7.47 -1.48 0.09
CA ILE A 57 -6.45 -1.80 -0.88
C ILE A 57 -6.72 -3.21 -1.39
N GLU A 58 -7.00 -3.35 -2.68
CA GLU A 58 -6.99 -4.66 -3.31
C GLU A 58 -5.62 -4.89 -3.92
N ILE A 59 -5.04 -6.06 -3.67
CA ILE A 59 -3.71 -6.39 -4.16
C ILE A 59 -3.76 -7.78 -4.78
N HIS A 60 -3.11 -7.94 -5.95
CA HIS A 60 -3.13 -9.22 -6.65
C HIS A 60 -2.56 -10.32 -5.77
N ASN A 61 -3.23 -11.47 -5.72
CA ASN A 61 -2.93 -12.52 -4.76
C ASN A 61 -1.84 -13.50 -5.20
N GLU A 62 -1.25 -13.32 -6.38
CA GLU A 62 -0.20 -14.19 -6.92
C GLU A 62 1.05 -13.41 -7.32
N LEU A 63 1.42 -12.39 -6.55
CA LEU A 63 2.64 -11.63 -6.79
C LEU A 63 3.84 -12.32 -6.11
N SER A 64 5.03 -12.11 -6.68
CA SER A 64 6.25 -12.45 -5.97
C SER A 64 6.33 -11.62 -4.69
N GLN A 65 7.16 -12.06 -3.73
CA GLN A 65 7.32 -11.33 -2.47
C GLN A 65 7.75 -9.89 -2.72
N LYS A 66 8.72 -9.68 -3.63
CA LYS A 66 9.20 -8.32 -3.93
C LYS A 66 8.10 -7.47 -4.55
N ASP A 67 7.34 -8.02 -5.49
CA ASP A 67 6.26 -7.28 -6.12
C ASP A 67 5.14 -6.97 -5.13
N PHE A 68 4.85 -7.88 -4.19
CA PHE A 68 3.89 -7.62 -3.12
C PHE A 68 4.35 -6.44 -2.27
N ILE A 69 5.61 -6.44 -1.86
CA ILE A 69 6.17 -5.35 -1.03
C ILE A 69 6.07 -4.03 -1.77
N THR A 70 6.53 -3.98 -3.02
CA THR A 70 6.53 -2.74 -3.80
C THR A 70 5.11 -2.24 -4.04
N THR A 71 4.19 -3.15 -4.36
CA THR A 71 2.80 -2.79 -4.62
C THR A 71 2.12 -2.27 -3.37
N LEU A 72 2.30 -2.95 -2.22
CA LEU A 72 1.69 -2.48 -0.97
C LEU A 72 2.24 -1.11 -0.57
N ILE A 73 3.55 -0.89 -0.72
CA ILE A 73 4.15 0.43 -0.46
C ILE A 73 3.52 1.48 -1.36
N HIS A 74 3.39 1.20 -2.67
CA HIS A 74 2.78 2.13 -3.63
C HIS A 74 1.35 2.50 -3.20
N GLU A 75 0.54 1.51 -2.82
CA GLU A 75 -0.84 1.77 -2.41
C GLU A 75 -0.92 2.51 -1.07
N LEU A 76 -0.01 2.22 -0.13
CA LEU A 76 0.03 2.97 1.13
C LEU A 76 0.40 4.44 0.91
N ILE A 77 1.23 4.75 -0.09
CA ILE A 77 1.48 6.14 -0.47
C ILE A 77 0.17 6.81 -0.93
N HIS A 78 -0.66 6.10 -1.69
CA HIS A 78 -1.96 6.64 -2.09
C HIS A 78 -2.87 6.89 -0.88
N VAL A 79 -2.83 6.04 0.15
CA VAL A 79 -3.58 6.28 1.38
C VAL A 79 -3.11 7.57 2.05
N ASP A 80 -1.79 7.77 2.16
CA ASP A 80 -1.25 9.00 2.71
C ASP A 80 -1.69 10.22 1.90
N GLN A 81 -1.69 10.10 0.56
CA GLN A 81 -2.19 11.16 -0.31
C GLN A 81 -3.65 11.48 -0.04
N ASN A 82 -4.48 10.45 0.20
CA ASN A 82 -5.88 10.65 0.54
C ASN A 82 -6.03 11.48 1.81
N VAL A 83 -5.23 11.18 2.84
CA VAL A 83 -5.25 11.94 4.10
C VAL A 83 -4.82 13.38 3.87
N ARG A 84 -3.80 13.61 3.05
CA ARG A 84 -3.31 14.96 2.73
C ARG A 84 -4.24 15.75 1.82
N GLY A 85 -5.23 15.09 1.22
CA GLY A 85 -6.12 15.73 0.27
C GLY A 85 -5.54 15.96 -1.11
N LEU A 86 -4.46 15.27 -1.46
CA LEU A 86 -3.86 15.36 -2.80
C LEU A 86 -4.75 14.60 -3.79
N ARG A 87 -5.33 15.30 -4.74
CA ARG A 87 -6.35 14.74 -5.65
C ARG A 87 -5.95 14.68 -7.12
N ASP A 88 -4.90 15.36 -7.52
CA ASP A 88 -4.44 15.35 -8.91
C ASP A 88 -3.84 13.99 -9.26
N ASP A 89 -4.44 13.28 -10.22
CA ASP A 89 -4.03 11.91 -10.54
C ASP A 89 -2.59 11.82 -11.01
N GLU A 90 -2.14 12.78 -11.82
CA GLU A 90 -0.77 12.77 -12.33
C GLU A 90 0.24 12.96 -11.19
N GLU A 91 -0.02 13.93 -10.30
CA GLU A 91 0.86 14.16 -9.16
C GLU A 91 0.88 12.96 -8.22
N ARG A 92 -0.27 12.32 -8.00
CA ARG A 92 -0.39 11.15 -7.15
C ARG A 92 0.46 10.00 -7.68
N GLU A 93 0.34 9.70 -8.96
CA GLU A 93 1.09 8.59 -9.57
C GLU A 93 2.58 8.92 -9.67
N ASN A 94 2.94 10.15 -10.01
CA ASN A 94 4.34 10.55 -10.07
C ASN A 94 5.03 10.40 -8.72
N GLU A 95 4.38 10.83 -7.64
CA GLU A 95 4.94 10.67 -6.30
C GLU A 95 5.09 9.19 -5.93
N ALA A 96 4.03 8.40 -6.15
CA ALA A 96 4.07 6.98 -5.80
C ALA A 96 5.16 6.23 -6.59
N TYR A 97 5.24 6.44 -7.90
CA TYR A 97 6.25 5.79 -8.72
C TYR A 97 7.66 6.23 -8.37
N SER A 98 7.84 7.51 -8.01
CA SER A 98 9.17 8.00 -7.66
C SER A 98 9.70 7.44 -6.35
N LEU A 99 8.81 7.03 -5.45
CA LEU A 99 9.19 6.59 -4.11
C LEU A 99 9.18 5.06 -3.93
N GLU A 100 8.37 4.34 -4.70
CA GLU A 100 8.11 2.93 -4.42
C GLU A 100 9.37 2.06 -4.39
N HIS A 101 10.29 2.24 -5.33
CA HIS A 101 11.49 1.42 -5.38
C HIS A 101 12.49 1.80 -4.29
N THR A 102 12.65 3.10 -4.03
CA THR A 102 13.51 3.55 -2.95
C THR A 102 13.03 3.02 -1.61
N LEU A 103 11.73 3.13 -1.35
CA LEU A 103 11.15 2.65 -0.10
C LEU A 103 11.19 1.13 0.00
N THR A 104 10.97 0.42 -1.12
CA THR A 104 11.10 -1.04 -1.13
C THR A 104 12.51 -1.45 -0.74
N ASN A 105 13.54 -0.79 -1.31
CA ASN A 105 14.93 -1.10 -0.97
C ASN A 105 15.24 -0.78 0.49
N GLN A 106 14.74 0.34 1.00
CA GLN A 106 14.92 0.68 2.42
C GLN A 106 14.27 -0.35 3.33
N PHE A 107 13.05 -0.80 2.99
CA PHE A 107 12.37 -1.83 3.75
C PHE A 107 13.17 -3.14 3.77
N LEU A 108 13.64 -3.57 2.60
CA LEU A 108 14.39 -4.83 2.48
C LEU A 108 15.73 -4.77 3.22
N ASN A 109 16.34 -3.60 3.31
CA ASN A 109 17.65 -3.43 3.92
C ASN A 109 17.62 -3.19 5.42
N LYS A 110 16.45 -2.99 6.01
CA LYS A 110 16.36 -2.72 7.46
C LYS A 110 16.47 -3.98 8.31
N CYS A 111 16.39 -5.14 7.70
CA CYS A 111 16.46 -6.42 8.42
C CYS A 111 17.89 -6.87 8.67
#